data_a3301109315d942ff70ebe0cb5f23ad6
#
_entry.id   a3301109315d942ff70ebe0cb5f23ad6
#
_cell.length_a   1.000
_cell.length_b   1.000
_cell.length_c   1.000
_cell.angle_alpha   90.00
_cell.angle_beta   90.00
_cell.angle_gamma   90.00
#
_symmetry.space_group_name_H-M   'P 1'
#
loop_
_entity.id
_entity.type
_entity.pdbx_description
1 polymer ?
#
loop_
_entity_poly.entity_id
_entity_poly.type
_entity_poly.pdbx_seq_one_letter_code
_entity_poly.pdbx_strand_id
1 'polypeptide(L)'
;MNSNNKKLSPEQGEELLSTLKSRFEKNMTPTKSKLEWADLQAKLDSENARGKLWSLNEMERTGGEPDVVDYDKETDEYIFYDCSVESPEGRRSVCYDREALESRKKHKPENNAVDMAAAMGIELLTEEQYRKLFRVFERNFDTKTSSWLETPSDIRELGGAIFGDFRYGCVFVYHNGAQSYYASRGFHGSLRV
;
A
#
# COMPACT_ATOMS: atom_id res chain seq x y z
N MET A 1 11.60 -6.27 -17.87
CA MET A 1 12.49 -5.70 -16.84
C MET A 1 13.12 -6.84 -16.06
N ASN A 2 14.44 -6.85 -15.91
CA ASN A 2 15.19 -7.98 -15.33
C ASN A 2 14.78 -8.23 -13.87
N SER A 3 14.27 -9.41 -13.57
CA SER A 3 13.94 -9.87 -12.21
C SER A 3 15.14 -9.98 -11.26
N ASN A 4 16.34 -9.77 -11.74
CA ASN A 4 17.58 -9.94 -10.98
C ASN A 4 17.93 -8.77 -10.03
N ASN A 5 17.18 -7.66 -10.01
CA ASN A 5 17.54 -6.47 -9.23
C ASN A 5 16.66 -6.22 -7.99
N LYS A 6 15.72 -7.12 -7.69
CA LYS A 6 14.82 -7.00 -6.53
C LYS A 6 15.41 -7.76 -5.32
N LYS A 7 16.61 -7.37 -4.89
CA LYS A 7 17.27 -7.96 -3.71
C LYS A 7 17.81 -6.84 -2.83
N LEU A 8 17.62 -7.00 -1.52
CA LEU A 8 18.22 -6.15 -0.51
C LEU A 8 19.64 -6.65 -0.20
N SER A 9 20.51 -5.74 0.25
CA SER A 9 21.73 -6.17 0.92
C SER A 9 21.38 -6.82 2.27
N PRO A 10 22.27 -7.64 2.85
CA PRO A 10 22.04 -8.21 4.18
C PRO A 10 21.71 -7.14 5.22
N GLU A 11 22.45 -6.03 5.22
CA GLU A 11 22.27 -4.91 6.16
C GLU A 11 20.89 -4.24 5.99
N GLN A 12 20.46 -4.01 4.74
CA GLN A 12 19.13 -3.47 4.45
C GLN A 12 18.01 -4.42 4.89
N GLY A 13 18.22 -5.73 4.72
CA GLY A 13 17.27 -6.75 5.17
C GLY A 13 17.12 -6.75 6.69
N GLU A 14 18.25 -6.72 7.43
CA GLU A 14 18.24 -6.68 8.89
C GLU A 14 17.58 -5.41 9.44
N GLU A 15 17.91 -4.24 8.87
CA GLU A 15 17.30 -2.96 9.25
C GLU A 15 15.78 -2.97 9.03
N LEU A 16 15.33 -3.45 7.87
CA LEU A 16 13.92 -3.59 7.56
C LEU A 16 13.21 -4.52 8.53
N LEU A 17 13.75 -5.72 8.79
CA LEU A 17 13.16 -6.68 9.72
C LEU A 17 13.06 -6.11 11.14
N SER A 18 14.07 -5.37 11.58
CA SER A 18 14.03 -4.66 12.87
C SER A 18 12.90 -3.62 12.93
N THR A 19 12.73 -2.86 11.86
CA THR A 19 11.65 -1.86 11.73
C THR A 19 10.27 -2.51 11.74
N LEU A 20 10.08 -3.56 10.95
CA LEU A 20 8.82 -4.31 10.87
C LEU A 20 8.47 -4.95 12.22
N LYS A 21 9.47 -5.54 12.91
CA LYS A 21 9.30 -6.11 14.26
C LYS A 21 8.81 -5.06 15.24
N SER A 22 9.51 -3.93 15.31
CA SER A 22 9.15 -2.84 16.23
C SER A 22 7.73 -2.34 15.99
N ARG A 23 7.30 -2.26 14.73
CA ARG A 23 5.95 -1.85 14.34
C ARG A 23 4.92 -2.93 14.67
N PHE A 24 5.24 -4.19 14.39
CA PHE A 24 4.39 -5.33 14.73
C PHE A 24 4.08 -5.37 16.23
N GLU A 25 5.10 -5.22 17.07
CA GLU A 25 4.96 -5.25 18.55
C GLU A 25 4.26 -3.99 19.09
N LYS A 26 4.52 -2.82 18.51
CA LYS A 26 3.92 -1.55 18.95
C LYS A 26 2.43 -1.44 18.62
N ASN A 27 2.05 -1.87 17.44
CA ASN A 27 0.68 -1.71 16.91
C ASN A 27 -0.14 -2.99 17.11
N MET A 28 -0.26 -3.46 18.35
CA MET A 28 -0.96 -4.69 18.65
C MET A 28 -2.47 -4.56 18.35
N THR A 29 -2.98 -5.51 17.60
CA THR A 29 -4.40 -5.62 17.24
C THR A 29 -4.94 -6.99 17.68
N PRO A 30 -6.28 -7.18 17.76
CA PRO A 30 -6.85 -8.49 18.09
C PRO A 30 -6.40 -9.63 17.15
N THR A 31 -6.11 -9.33 15.91
CA THR A 31 -5.56 -10.32 14.97
C THR A 31 -4.09 -10.61 15.29
N LYS A 32 -3.26 -9.59 15.45
CA LYS A 32 -1.83 -9.74 15.75
C LYS A 32 -1.57 -10.44 17.08
N SER A 33 -2.44 -10.26 18.09
CA SER A 33 -2.28 -10.93 19.40
C SER A 33 -2.32 -12.46 19.31
N LYS A 34 -2.68 -13.02 18.17
CA LYS A 34 -2.72 -14.46 17.89
C LYS A 34 -1.58 -14.92 16.97
N LEU A 35 -0.68 -14.02 16.60
CA LEU A 35 0.43 -14.26 15.69
C LEU A 35 1.75 -14.09 16.44
N GLU A 36 2.71 -14.91 16.07
CA GLU A 36 4.07 -14.83 16.61
C GLU A 36 4.99 -14.17 15.61
N TRP A 37 5.79 -13.19 16.06
CA TRP A 37 6.77 -12.55 15.18
C TRP A 37 7.77 -13.54 14.58
N ALA A 38 8.16 -14.56 15.35
CA ALA A 38 9.12 -15.57 14.91
C ALA A 38 8.65 -16.33 13.67
N ASP A 39 7.36 -16.64 13.57
CA ASP A 39 6.76 -17.34 12.43
C ASP A 39 6.76 -16.44 11.19
N LEU A 40 6.36 -15.19 11.36
CA LEU A 40 6.40 -14.19 10.29
C LEU A 40 7.85 -13.97 9.80
N GLN A 41 8.79 -13.82 10.73
CA GLN A 41 10.21 -13.62 10.38
C GLN A 41 10.75 -14.82 9.60
N ALA A 42 10.48 -16.05 10.04
CA ALA A 42 10.90 -17.24 9.32
C ALA A 42 10.36 -17.29 7.89
N LYS A 43 9.14 -16.81 7.69
CA LYS A 43 8.53 -16.70 6.36
C LYS A 43 9.19 -15.64 5.51
N LEU A 44 9.47 -14.45 6.06
CA LEU A 44 10.17 -13.36 5.37
C LEU A 44 11.62 -13.73 5.01
N ASP A 45 12.30 -14.52 5.83
CA ASP A 45 13.67 -14.99 5.61
C ASP A 45 13.75 -16.09 4.54
N SER A 46 12.62 -16.68 4.15
CA SER A 46 12.59 -17.74 3.15
C SER A 46 13.00 -17.23 1.77
N GLU A 47 13.60 -18.14 0.94
CA GLU A 47 14.00 -17.80 -0.42
C GLU A 47 12.82 -17.32 -1.29
N ASN A 48 11.63 -17.87 -1.05
CA ASN A 48 10.42 -17.52 -1.77
C ASN A 48 9.91 -16.11 -1.44
N ALA A 49 10.24 -15.60 -0.25
CA ALA A 49 9.80 -14.27 0.20
C ALA A 49 10.80 -13.14 -0.11
N ARG A 50 11.94 -13.40 -0.72
CA ARG A 50 12.96 -12.35 -1.02
C ARG A 50 12.39 -11.18 -1.84
N GLY A 51 11.55 -11.47 -2.81
CA GLY A 51 10.84 -10.44 -3.58
C GLY A 51 9.83 -9.67 -2.75
N LYS A 52 9.20 -10.31 -1.78
CA LYS A 52 8.25 -9.70 -0.85
C LYS A 52 8.95 -8.77 0.13
N LEU A 53 10.09 -9.20 0.67
CA LEU A 53 10.91 -8.36 1.55
C LEU A 53 11.39 -7.10 0.81
N TRP A 54 11.79 -7.22 -0.45
CA TRP A 54 12.10 -6.06 -1.29
C TRP A 54 10.89 -5.13 -1.48
N SER A 55 9.69 -5.68 -1.70
CA SER A 55 8.46 -4.88 -1.83
C SER A 55 8.12 -4.11 -0.55
N LEU A 56 8.28 -4.75 0.62
CA LEU A 56 8.13 -4.07 1.92
C LEU A 56 9.14 -2.93 2.09
N ASN A 57 10.39 -3.14 1.66
CA ASN A 57 11.40 -2.08 1.65
C ASN A 57 11.03 -0.90 0.74
N GLU A 58 10.45 -1.17 -0.43
CA GLU A 58 9.95 -0.12 -1.32
C GLU A 58 8.78 0.66 -0.69
N MET A 59 7.94 -0.02 0.10
CA MET A 59 6.89 0.66 0.87
C MET A 59 7.50 1.62 1.89
N GLU A 60 8.49 1.20 2.67
CA GLU A 60 9.23 2.07 3.61
C GLU A 60 9.93 3.23 2.89
N ARG A 61 10.71 2.91 1.87
CA ARG A 61 11.50 3.91 1.12
C ARG A 61 10.67 5.03 0.53
N THR A 62 9.42 4.75 0.19
CA THR A 62 8.48 5.76 -0.35
C THR A 62 7.70 6.51 0.74
N GLY A 63 8.01 6.28 2.00
CA GLY A 63 7.38 6.95 3.15
C GLY A 63 6.14 6.23 3.67
N GLY A 64 5.98 4.97 3.33
CA GLY A 64 4.94 4.11 3.87
C GLY A 64 5.32 3.50 5.22
N GLU A 65 4.34 2.86 5.85
CA GLU A 65 4.48 2.16 7.12
C GLU A 65 3.84 0.75 7.02
N PRO A 66 4.45 -0.18 6.25
CA PRO A 66 3.88 -1.52 6.12
C PRO A 66 3.79 -2.23 7.47
N ASP A 67 2.62 -2.79 7.77
CA ASP A 67 2.36 -3.54 8.99
C ASP A 67 1.36 -4.66 8.73
N VAL A 68 1.44 -5.73 9.53
CA VAL A 68 0.50 -6.86 9.43
C VAL A 68 -0.87 -6.44 9.95
N VAL A 69 -1.88 -6.63 9.14
CA VAL A 69 -3.27 -6.32 9.49
C VAL A 69 -4.15 -7.56 9.58
N ASP A 70 -3.71 -8.65 8.95
CA ASP A 70 -4.43 -9.92 8.95
C ASP A 70 -3.53 -11.11 8.63
N TYR A 71 -4.08 -12.31 8.82
CA TYR A 71 -3.47 -13.57 8.43
C TYR A 71 -4.52 -14.49 7.83
N ASP A 72 -4.30 -14.88 6.60
CA ASP A 72 -5.14 -15.80 5.85
C ASP A 72 -4.69 -17.24 6.13
N LYS A 73 -5.52 -17.98 6.88
CA LYS A 73 -5.23 -19.36 7.27
C LYS A 73 -5.37 -20.36 6.12
N GLU A 74 -6.15 -20.02 5.11
CA GLU A 74 -6.39 -20.93 3.97
C GLU A 74 -5.19 -20.92 3.02
N THR A 75 -4.59 -19.74 2.82
CA THR A 75 -3.42 -19.57 1.95
C THR A 75 -2.10 -19.55 2.73
N ASP A 76 -2.15 -19.53 4.06
CA ASP A 76 -1.00 -19.36 4.94
C ASP A 76 -0.22 -18.07 4.62
N GLU A 77 -0.92 -16.95 4.42
CA GLU A 77 -0.32 -15.68 4.06
C GLU A 77 -0.56 -14.60 5.11
N TYR A 78 0.48 -13.85 5.45
CA TYR A 78 0.37 -12.61 6.20
C TYR A 78 -0.03 -11.47 5.26
N ILE A 79 -1.02 -10.68 5.67
CA ILE A 79 -1.52 -9.56 4.89
C ILE A 79 -0.97 -8.28 5.48
N PHE A 80 -0.12 -7.61 4.70
CA PHE A 80 0.42 -6.30 5.02
C PHE A 80 -0.39 -5.21 4.32
N TYR A 81 -0.71 -4.15 5.05
CA TYR A 81 -1.14 -2.88 4.46
C TYR A 81 -0.10 -1.81 4.77
N ASP A 82 -0.06 -0.81 3.92
CA ASP A 82 0.56 0.44 4.26
C ASP A 82 -0.30 1.16 5.31
N CYS A 83 0.23 1.25 6.51
CA CYS A 83 -0.48 1.79 7.67
C CYS A 83 -0.09 3.24 7.97
N SER A 84 0.58 3.94 7.06
CA SER A 84 0.86 5.36 7.20
C SER A 84 -0.45 6.16 7.32
N VAL A 85 -0.39 7.25 8.08
CA VAL A 85 -1.55 8.12 8.31
C VAL A 85 -2.03 8.76 7.02
N GLU A 86 -1.08 9.28 6.26
CA GLU A 86 -1.31 9.96 4.99
C GLU A 86 -0.82 9.06 3.85
N SER A 87 -1.34 9.25 2.65
CA SER A 87 -0.73 8.63 1.46
C SER A 87 0.77 8.94 1.46
N PRO A 88 1.65 7.95 1.32
CA PRO A 88 3.10 8.14 1.38
C PRO A 88 3.59 9.23 0.43
N GLU A 89 4.52 10.06 0.91
CA GLU A 89 4.97 11.24 0.16
C GLU A 89 5.57 10.88 -1.20
N GLY A 90 6.35 9.82 -1.26
CA GLY A 90 6.96 9.31 -2.50
C GLY A 90 5.97 8.70 -3.50
N ARG A 91 4.67 8.66 -3.18
CA ARG A 91 3.61 8.09 -4.03
C ARG A 91 2.49 9.07 -4.34
N ARG A 92 2.69 10.36 -4.08
CA ARG A 92 1.69 11.43 -4.33
C ARG A 92 1.85 12.04 -5.72
N SER A 93 0.91 12.90 -6.09
CA SER A 93 0.89 13.63 -7.36
C SER A 93 0.78 12.72 -8.57
N VAL A 94 0.03 11.64 -8.49
CA VAL A 94 -0.13 10.63 -9.53
C VAL A 94 -1.58 10.55 -10.02
N CYS A 95 -1.77 10.31 -11.33
CA CYS A 95 -3.05 9.89 -11.88
C CYS A 95 -3.24 8.38 -11.65
N TYR A 96 -4.37 7.82 -12.10
CA TYR A 96 -4.70 6.44 -11.75
C TYR A 96 -3.80 5.40 -12.41
N ASP A 97 -3.78 5.32 -13.74
CA ASP A 97 -3.10 4.28 -14.51
C ASP A 97 -2.41 4.80 -15.77
N ARG A 98 -1.79 3.90 -16.53
CA ARG A 98 -1.05 4.20 -17.75
C ARG A 98 -1.90 4.86 -18.82
N GLU A 99 -3.09 4.35 -19.10
CA GLU A 99 -4.01 4.91 -20.08
C GLU A 99 -4.40 6.34 -19.72
N ALA A 100 -4.73 6.56 -18.45
CA ALA A 100 -5.06 7.87 -17.91
C ALA A 100 -3.87 8.86 -18.05
N LEU A 101 -2.65 8.39 -17.77
CA LEU A 101 -1.43 9.18 -17.94
C LEU A 101 -1.21 9.57 -19.40
N GLU A 102 -1.36 8.63 -20.33
CA GLU A 102 -1.13 8.86 -21.77
C GLU A 102 -2.20 9.73 -22.41
N SER A 103 -3.45 9.67 -21.92
CA SER A 103 -4.56 10.50 -22.40
C SER A 103 -4.34 12.01 -22.18
N ARG A 104 -3.48 12.39 -21.23
CA ARG A 104 -3.21 13.80 -20.92
C ARG A 104 -2.31 14.46 -21.97
N LYS A 105 -2.79 15.55 -22.52
CA LYS A 105 -2.03 16.37 -23.51
C LYS A 105 -1.10 17.38 -22.86
N LYS A 106 -1.43 17.84 -21.65
CA LYS A 106 -0.66 18.86 -20.90
C LYS A 106 -0.59 18.48 -19.42
N HIS A 107 0.45 18.96 -18.76
CA HIS A 107 0.64 18.75 -17.31
C HIS A 107 0.53 17.28 -16.91
N LYS A 108 1.26 16.41 -17.59
CA LYS A 108 1.34 15.00 -17.23
C LYS A 108 2.07 14.86 -15.90
N PRO A 109 1.54 14.07 -14.93
CA PRO A 109 2.34 13.67 -13.79
C PRO A 109 3.50 12.77 -14.26
N GLU A 110 4.53 12.64 -13.45
CA GLU A 110 5.68 11.77 -13.77
C GLU A 110 5.29 10.30 -13.83
N ASN A 111 4.29 9.90 -13.04
CA ASN A 111 3.89 8.51 -12.92
C ASN A 111 2.38 8.38 -12.67
N ASN A 112 1.94 7.14 -12.53
CA ASN A 112 0.57 6.76 -12.16
C ASN A 112 0.58 5.71 -11.04
N ALA A 113 -0.52 5.61 -10.31
CA ALA A 113 -0.62 4.76 -9.13
C ALA A 113 -0.45 3.27 -9.44
N VAL A 114 -1.10 2.77 -10.49
CA VAL A 114 -1.08 1.34 -10.86
C VAL A 114 0.32 0.89 -11.27
N ASP A 115 1.01 1.66 -12.10
CA ASP A 115 2.37 1.30 -12.54
C ASP A 115 3.38 1.37 -11.39
N MET A 116 3.23 2.36 -10.50
CA MET A 116 4.09 2.46 -9.32
C MET A 116 3.88 1.26 -8.39
N ALA A 117 2.63 0.91 -8.09
CA ALA A 117 2.33 -0.26 -7.27
C ALA A 117 2.90 -1.54 -7.89
N ALA A 118 2.70 -1.76 -9.18
CA ALA A 118 3.26 -2.90 -9.92
C ALA A 118 4.79 -2.93 -9.89
N ALA A 119 5.45 -1.78 -10.06
CA ALA A 119 6.91 -1.67 -9.98
C ALA A 119 7.43 -2.02 -8.59
N MET A 120 6.72 -1.64 -7.53
CA MET A 120 7.00 -1.97 -6.13
C MET A 120 6.63 -3.43 -5.78
N GLY A 121 5.87 -4.12 -6.62
CA GLY A 121 5.37 -5.47 -6.36
C GLY A 121 4.28 -5.53 -5.29
N ILE A 122 3.47 -4.49 -5.20
CA ILE A 122 2.33 -4.35 -4.29
C ILE A 122 1.05 -4.07 -5.09
N GLU A 123 -0.09 -4.14 -4.45
CA GLU A 123 -1.40 -3.83 -5.02
C GLU A 123 -1.98 -2.57 -4.35
N LEU A 124 -2.82 -1.82 -5.07
CA LEU A 124 -3.61 -0.76 -4.45
C LEU A 124 -4.61 -1.39 -3.47
N LEU A 125 -4.93 -0.68 -2.40
CA LEU A 125 -6.01 -1.13 -1.51
C LEU A 125 -7.35 -1.08 -2.24
N THR A 126 -8.16 -2.12 -2.05
CA THR A 126 -9.59 -2.07 -2.39
C THR A 126 -10.32 -1.11 -1.44
N GLU A 127 -11.57 -0.74 -1.77
CA GLU A 127 -12.41 0.06 -0.86
C GLU A 127 -12.57 -0.64 0.50
N GLU A 128 -12.82 -1.95 0.50
CA GLU A 128 -12.99 -2.71 1.74
C GLU A 128 -11.72 -2.70 2.60
N GLN A 129 -10.57 -2.93 1.97
CA GLN A 129 -9.26 -2.89 2.65
C GLN A 129 -8.96 -1.51 3.22
N TYR A 130 -9.26 -0.44 2.48
CA TYR A 130 -9.08 0.93 2.94
C TYR A 130 -9.98 1.25 4.14
N ARG A 131 -11.25 0.83 4.11
CA ARG A 131 -12.15 0.95 5.26
C ARG A 131 -11.67 0.15 6.47
N LYS A 132 -11.12 -1.06 6.24
CA LYS A 132 -10.53 -1.90 7.30
C LYS A 132 -9.33 -1.21 7.95
N LEU A 133 -8.45 -0.60 7.16
CA LEU A 133 -7.25 0.11 7.62
C LEU A 133 -7.57 1.15 8.71
N PHE A 134 -8.61 1.96 8.52
CA PHE A 134 -8.97 3.00 9.48
C PHE A 134 -9.72 2.47 10.71
N ARG A 135 -10.38 1.31 10.61
CA ARG A 135 -11.03 0.65 11.77
C ARG A 135 -10.00 -0.05 12.67
N VAL A 136 -9.03 -0.75 12.06
CA VAL A 136 -8.05 -1.57 12.81
C VAL A 136 -7.19 -0.71 13.74
N PHE A 137 -6.88 0.51 13.35
CA PHE A 137 -5.99 1.40 14.11
C PHE A 137 -6.71 2.48 14.90
N GLU A 138 -8.05 2.42 15.03
CA GLU A 138 -8.88 3.36 15.82
C GLU A 138 -8.46 4.84 15.65
N ARG A 139 -8.26 5.26 14.41
CA ARG A 139 -7.72 6.60 14.08
C ARG A 139 -8.76 7.69 14.31
N ASN A 140 -8.38 8.70 15.07
CA ASN A 140 -9.23 9.85 15.45
C ASN A 140 -8.74 11.17 14.87
N PHE A 141 -8.35 11.20 13.60
CA PHE A 141 -7.89 12.41 12.92
C PHE A 141 -8.37 12.44 11.47
N ASP A 142 -8.47 13.63 10.92
CA ASP A 142 -8.77 13.82 9.50
C ASP A 142 -7.49 13.70 8.67
N THR A 143 -7.53 12.97 7.56
CA THR A 143 -6.42 12.93 6.61
C THR A 143 -6.36 14.21 5.78
N LYS A 144 -5.15 14.64 5.42
CA LYS A 144 -4.89 15.76 4.51
C LYS A 144 -4.74 15.29 3.06
N THR A 145 -4.54 13.98 2.87
CA THR A 145 -4.34 13.34 1.58
C THR A 145 -5.51 12.42 1.25
N SER A 146 -5.61 12.08 -0.01
CA SER A 146 -6.52 11.04 -0.50
C SER A 146 -5.74 9.93 -1.22
N SER A 147 -6.29 8.73 -1.24
CA SER A 147 -5.66 7.55 -1.83
C SER A 147 -6.48 7.02 -3.00
N TRP A 148 -5.84 6.83 -4.15
CA TRP A 148 -6.40 5.99 -5.19
C TRP A 148 -6.63 4.58 -4.64
N LEU A 149 -7.76 3.99 -4.99
CA LEU A 149 -8.15 2.63 -4.62
C LEU A 149 -8.22 1.77 -5.88
N GLU A 150 -8.11 0.47 -5.71
CA GLU A 150 -8.39 -0.46 -6.79
C GLU A 150 -9.80 -0.17 -7.33
N THR A 151 -9.86 0.21 -8.60
CA THR A 151 -11.09 0.63 -9.23
C THR A 151 -11.73 -0.53 -9.98
N PRO A 152 -13.02 -0.85 -9.72
CA PRO A 152 -13.76 -1.83 -10.49
C PRO A 152 -13.71 -1.55 -12.00
N SER A 153 -13.63 -2.61 -12.81
CA SER A 153 -13.44 -2.51 -14.26
C SER A 153 -14.57 -1.75 -14.96
N ASP A 154 -15.81 -1.93 -14.51
CA ASP A 154 -16.99 -1.25 -15.05
C ASP A 154 -16.91 0.28 -14.87
N ILE A 155 -16.39 0.76 -13.74
CA ILE A 155 -16.12 2.18 -13.51
C ILE A 155 -14.95 2.65 -14.38
N ARG A 156 -13.86 1.83 -14.42
CA ARG A 156 -12.66 2.21 -15.16
C ARG A 156 -12.89 2.30 -16.67
N GLU A 157 -13.67 1.39 -17.25
CA GLU A 157 -14.07 1.38 -18.67
C GLU A 157 -14.83 2.64 -19.08
N LEU A 158 -15.57 3.27 -18.16
CA LEU A 158 -16.23 4.55 -18.37
C LEU A 158 -15.30 5.77 -18.14
N GLY A 159 -14.01 5.54 -17.93
CA GLY A 159 -13.00 6.60 -17.76
C GLY A 159 -12.85 7.09 -16.31
N GLY A 160 -13.57 6.52 -15.36
CA GLY A 160 -13.52 6.85 -13.94
C GLY A 160 -12.43 6.11 -13.18
N ALA A 161 -12.15 6.60 -11.96
CA ALA A 161 -11.41 5.88 -10.93
C ALA A 161 -11.90 6.33 -9.55
N ILE A 162 -11.84 5.44 -8.54
CA ILE A 162 -12.26 5.72 -7.18
C ILE A 162 -11.06 6.06 -6.28
N PHE A 163 -11.30 6.90 -5.30
CA PHE A 163 -10.33 7.25 -4.27
C PHE A 163 -11.03 7.48 -2.92
N GLY A 164 -10.30 7.33 -1.84
CA GLY A 164 -10.82 7.53 -0.49
C GLY A 164 -10.02 8.54 0.32
N ASP A 165 -10.67 9.12 1.32
CA ASP A 165 -10.05 9.84 2.43
C ASP A 165 -10.75 9.51 3.76
N PHE A 166 -10.16 9.95 4.87
CA PHE A 166 -10.74 9.80 6.19
C PHE A 166 -11.02 11.17 6.78
N ARG A 167 -12.30 11.50 6.94
CA ARG A 167 -12.77 12.79 7.46
C ARG A 167 -13.91 12.58 8.45
N TYR A 168 -13.99 13.44 9.44
CA TYR A 168 -15.10 13.44 10.41
C TYR A 168 -15.34 12.07 11.06
N GLY A 169 -14.25 11.32 11.31
CA GLY A 169 -14.33 9.97 11.87
C GLY A 169 -14.84 8.88 10.92
N CYS A 170 -14.96 9.17 9.62
CA CYS A 170 -15.47 8.25 8.62
C CYS A 170 -14.57 8.16 7.38
N VAL A 171 -14.56 6.99 6.75
CA VAL A 171 -14.01 6.82 5.40
C VAL A 171 -15.05 7.24 4.38
N PHE A 172 -14.68 8.19 3.53
CA PHE A 172 -15.44 8.57 2.35
C PHE A 172 -14.76 8.00 1.11
N VAL A 173 -15.57 7.49 0.19
CA VAL A 173 -15.10 7.04 -1.13
C VAL A 173 -15.79 7.88 -2.19
N TYR A 174 -14.99 8.42 -3.08
CA TYR A 174 -15.40 9.31 -4.16
C TYR A 174 -14.89 8.78 -5.50
N HIS A 175 -15.24 9.47 -6.55
CA HIS A 175 -14.77 9.19 -7.90
C HIS A 175 -14.20 10.45 -8.57
N ASN A 176 -13.34 10.23 -9.55
CA ASN A 176 -12.88 11.27 -10.46
C ASN A 176 -12.56 10.65 -11.82
N GLY A 177 -12.35 11.44 -12.85
CA GLY A 177 -11.73 10.93 -14.07
C GLY A 177 -10.36 10.36 -13.75
N ALA A 178 -10.02 9.19 -14.28
CA ALA A 178 -8.78 8.49 -13.98
C ALA A 178 -7.51 9.34 -14.27
N GLN A 179 -7.60 10.28 -15.21
CA GLN A 179 -6.51 11.21 -15.58
C GLN A 179 -6.32 12.36 -14.57
N SER A 180 -7.21 12.52 -13.60
CA SER A 180 -7.10 13.58 -12.59
C SER A 180 -5.97 13.25 -11.61
N TYR A 181 -5.23 14.28 -11.17
CA TYR A 181 -4.27 14.16 -10.09
C TYR A 181 -4.17 15.46 -9.31
N TYR A 182 -3.77 15.35 -8.05
CA TYR A 182 -3.55 16.47 -7.13
C TYR A 182 -2.29 16.21 -6.33
N ALA A 183 -1.64 17.25 -5.86
CA ALA A 183 -0.43 17.13 -5.04
C ALA A 183 -0.61 16.24 -3.80
N SER A 184 -1.81 16.25 -3.22
CA SER A 184 -2.16 15.47 -2.02
C SER A 184 -2.81 14.11 -2.33
N ARG A 185 -2.91 13.69 -3.60
CA ARG A 185 -3.45 12.37 -3.94
C ARG A 185 -2.33 11.41 -4.29
N GLY A 186 -2.29 10.32 -3.55
CA GLY A 186 -1.38 9.21 -3.75
C GLY A 186 -2.11 7.88 -3.65
N PHE A 187 -1.47 6.87 -3.06
CA PHE A 187 -2.09 5.59 -2.76
C PHE A 187 -1.40 4.87 -1.58
N HIS A 188 -2.19 4.07 -0.88
CA HIS A 188 -1.71 3.05 0.04
C HIS A 188 -1.71 1.70 -0.67
N GLY A 189 -0.83 0.81 -0.27
CA GLY A 189 -0.71 -0.51 -0.88
C GLY A 189 -0.95 -1.66 0.07
N SER A 190 -1.18 -2.83 -0.50
CA SER A 190 -1.22 -4.11 0.20
C SER A 190 -0.20 -5.08 -0.38
N LEU A 191 0.22 -6.04 0.46
CA LEU A 191 1.10 -7.12 0.08
C LEU A 191 0.74 -8.38 0.86
N ARG A 192 0.72 -9.52 0.18
CA ARG A 192 0.61 -10.85 0.79
C ARG A 192 1.98 -11.53 0.83
N VAL A 193 2.31 -12.11 1.97
CA VAL A 193 3.59 -12.77 2.23
C VAL A 193 3.37 -14.19 2.73
#